data_fcdc46817f9e1731a8dbd1ecc9db7374
#
_entry.id   fcdc46817f9e1731a8dbd1ecc9db7374
#
_cell.length_a   1.000
_cell.length_b   1.000
_cell.length_c   1.000
_cell.angle_alpha   90.00
_cell.angle_beta   90.00
_cell.angle_gamma   90.00
#
_symmetry.space_group_name_H-M   'P 1'
#
loop_
_entity.id
_entity.type
_entity.pdbx_description
1 polymer ?
#
loop_
_entity_poly.entity_id
_entity_poly.type
_entity_poly.pdbx_seq_one_letter_code
_entity_poly.pdbx_strand_id
1 'polypeptide(L)'
;MVQRRPYRTVEEILDTADRIWWHELDRADVLESFGHHPKIGDIGTLRAKYADTKVWAENEQSGMNQAAEDTLQELAKGNQDYERKFGYIFIICATGKTATQMNDMLQARLPNDRETEIHVAMGEESKIIQIRMQKLLSELATSPPKL
;
A
#
# COMPACT_ATOMS: atom_id res chain seq x y z
N MET A 1 21.25 -2.46 0.14
CA MET A 1 21.36 -1.01 0.46
C MET A 1 22.61 -0.68 1.31
N VAL A 2 22.71 -1.12 2.57
CA VAL A 2 23.80 -0.70 3.51
C VAL A 2 25.21 -1.03 3.00
N GLN A 3 25.40 -2.22 2.43
CA GLN A 3 26.70 -2.68 1.91
C GLN A 3 27.18 -1.93 0.66
N ARG A 4 26.32 -1.11 0.05
CA ARG A 4 26.62 -0.34 -1.18
C ARG A 4 26.91 1.13 -0.93
N ARG A 5 27.01 1.52 0.34
CA ARG A 5 27.42 2.88 0.73
C ARG A 5 28.90 3.15 0.34
N PRO A 6 29.24 4.42 0.07
CA PRO A 6 28.41 5.61 0.07
C PRO A 6 27.60 5.79 -1.23
N TYR A 7 26.44 6.45 -1.15
CA TYR A 7 25.66 6.91 -2.30
C TYR A 7 25.96 8.40 -2.55
N ARG A 8 26.00 8.80 -3.81
CA ARG A 8 26.36 10.16 -4.21
C ARG A 8 25.15 11.06 -4.44
N THR A 9 24.04 10.46 -4.87
CA THR A 9 22.80 11.19 -5.17
C THR A 9 21.58 10.45 -4.65
N VAL A 10 20.46 11.17 -4.56
CA VAL A 10 19.15 10.58 -4.20
C VAL A 10 18.72 9.58 -5.26
N GLU A 11 18.93 9.89 -6.54
CA GLU A 11 18.62 9.00 -7.65
C GLU A 11 19.36 7.66 -7.51
N GLU A 12 20.65 7.69 -7.20
CA GLU A 12 21.43 6.48 -6.99
C GLU A 12 20.87 5.59 -5.87
N ILE A 13 20.35 6.20 -4.82
CA ILE A 13 19.68 5.47 -3.71
C ILE A 13 18.40 4.81 -4.21
N LEU A 14 17.54 5.57 -4.90
CA LEU A 14 16.25 5.10 -5.39
C LEU A 14 16.40 4.01 -6.45
N ASP A 15 17.30 4.19 -7.41
CA ASP A 15 17.62 3.20 -8.45
C ASP A 15 18.20 1.92 -7.85
N THR A 16 19.05 2.06 -6.82
CA THR A 16 19.61 0.89 -6.13
C THR A 16 18.52 0.13 -5.39
N ALA A 17 17.60 0.83 -4.72
CA ALA A 17 16.48 0.19 -4.04
C ALA A 17 15.57 -0.55 -5.02
N ASP A 18 15.24 0.09 -6.15
CA ASP A 18 14.41 -0.52 -7.19
C ASP A 18 15.06 -1.77 -7.80
N ARG A 19 16.35 -1.69 -8.12
CA ARG A 19 17.10 -2.84 -8.63
C ARG A 19 17.13 -4.00 -7.62
N ILE A 20 17.35 -3.73 -6.34
CA ILE A 20 17.33 -4.77 -5.30
C ILE A 20 15.96 -5.40 -5.25
N TRP A 21 14.90 -4.58 -5.21
CA TRP A 21 13.52 -5.05 -5.13
C TRP A 21 13.13 -5.99 -6.27
N TRP A 22 13.49 -5.65 -7.51
CA TRP A 22 13.06 -6.40 -8.69
C TRP A 22 13.98 -7.55 -9.09
N HIS A 23 15.25 -7.54 -8.66
CA HIS A 23 16.25 -8.46 -9.24
C HIS A 23 17.09 -9.22 -8.22
N GLU A 24 17.06 -8.86 -6.95
CA GLU A 24 17.95 -9.45 -5.96
C GLU A 24 17.22 -10.13 -4.79
N LEU A 25 15.93 -9.87 -4.62
CA LEU A 25 15.11 -10.52 -3.60
C LEU A 25 14.50 -11.79 -4.16
N ASP A 26 14.44 -12.80 -3.32
CA ASP A 26 13.68 -14.01 -3.62
C ASP A 26 12.21 -13.88 -3.18
N ARG A 27 11.41 -14.91 -3.47
CA ARG A 27 9.99 -14.91 -3.13
C ARG A 27 9.74 -14.82 -1.62
N ALA A 28 10.63 -15.40 -0.80
CA ALA A 28 10.47 -15.38 0.64
C ALA A 28 10.69 -13.98 1.20
N ASP A 29 11.72 -13.27 0.70
CA ASP A 29 12.00 -11.88 1.06
C ASP A 29 10.83 -10.96 0.71
N VAL A 30 10.23 -11.15 -0.48
CA VAL A 30 9.06 -10.38 -0.92
C VAL A 30 7.87 -10.61 -0.01
N LEU A 31 7.56 -11.86 0.33
CA LEU A 31 6.45 -12.18 1.23
C LEU A 31 6.68 -11.69 2.66
N GLU A 32 7.93 -11.72 3.15
CA GLU A 32 8.30 -11.12 4.42
C GLU A 32 8.03 -9.61 4.41
N SER A 33 8.44 -8.92 3.35
CA SER A 33 8.16 -7.47 3.18
C SER A 33 6.66 -7.16 3.27
N PHE A 34 5.81 -7.95 2.62
CA PHE A 34 4.36 -7.77 2.69
C PHE A 34 3.81 -7.90 4.12
N GLY A 35 4.42 -8.78 4.95
CA GLY A 35 4.05 -8.97 6.36
C GLY A 35 4.31 -7.76 7.26
N HIS A 36 5.17 -6.83 6.84
CA HIS A 36 5.47 -5.60 7.58
C HIS A 36 4.47 -4.47 7.35
N HIS A 37 3.54 -4.63 6.42
CA HIS A 37 2.48 -3.65 6.21
C HIS A 37 1.33 -3.82 7.22
N PRO A 38 0.72 -2.70 7.66
CA PRO A 38 -0.49 -2.78 8.44
C PRO A 38 -1.58 -3.41 7.55
N LYS A 39 -2.24 -4.43 8.08
CA LYS A 39 -3.40 -5.03 7.43
C LYS A 39 -4.45 -3.92 7.25
N ILE A 40 -4.97 -3.77 6.03
CA ILE A 40 -6.17 -2.96 5.80
C ILE A 40 -7.30 -3.74 6.45
N GLY A 41 -7.65 -3.31 7.67
CA GLY A 41 -8.21 -4.16 8.69
C GLY A 41 -9.68 -4.52 8.53
N ASP A 42 -10.26 -4.77 9.69
CA ASP A 42 -11.69 -4.89 9.85
C ASP A 42 -12.40 -3.58 9.47
N ILE A 43 -13.70 -3.67 9.37
CA ILE A 43 -14.55 -2.54 8.97
C ILE A 43 -14.42 -1.32 9.90
N GLY A 44 -14.07 -1.52 11.19
CA GLY A 44 -13.84 -0.43 12.13
C GLY A 44 -12.60 0.38 11.78
N THR A 45 -11.51 -0.28 11.43
CA THR A 45 -10.27 0.36 10.95
C THR A 45 -10.49 1.10 9.63
N LEU A 46 -11.27 0.52 8.72
CA LEU A 46 -11.63 1.17 7.45
C LEU A 46 -12.49 2.41 7.67
N ARG A 47 -13.51 2.33 8.54
CA ARG A 47 -14.34 3.49 8.92
C ARG A 47 -13.48 4.61 9.51
N ALA A 48 -12.59 4.30 10.45
CA ALA A 48 -11.71 5.30 11.07
C ALA A 48 -10.79 5.96 10.02
N LYS A 49 -10.22 5.19 9.10
CA LYS A 49 -9.34 5.69 8.04
C LYS A 49 -10.04 6.61 7.05
N TYR A 50 -11.29 6.33 6.71
CA TYR A 50 -12.06 7.07 5.69
C TYR A 50 -13.07 8.05 6.28
N ALA A 51 -13.25 8.11 7.62
CA ALA A 51 -14.16 9.03 8.30
C ALA A 51 -13.78 10.51 8.08
N ASP A 52 -12.49 10.82 7.93
CA ASP A 52 -11.98 12.18 7.71
C ASP A 52 -12.05 12.64 6.24
N THR A 53 -12.50 11.83 5.32
CA THR A 53 -12.74 12.30 3.96
C THR A 53 -14.00 13.17 3.97
N LYS A 54 -13.87 14.44 3.54
CA LYS A 54 -14.94 15.47 3.49
C LYS A 54 -16.30 15.01 2.92
N VAL A 55 -16.30 13.88 2.20
CA VAL A 55 -17.51 13.25 1.62
C VAL A 55 -18.49 12.77 2.71
N TRP A 56 -18.01 12.42 3.90
CA TRP A 56 -18.85 11.98 5.03
C TRP A 56 -19.48 13.16 5.79
N ALA A 57 -18.83 14.33 5.76
CA ALA A 57 -19.24 15.49 6.57
C ALA A 57 -20.29 16.39 5.88
N GLU A 58 -20.44 16.32 4.56
CA GLU A 58 -21.25 17.27 3.80
C GLU A 58 -22.56 16.71 3.27
N ASN A 59 -22.84 15.39 3.38
CA ASN A 59 -24.04 14.80 2.82
C ASN A 59 -24.92 14.14 3.88
N GLU A 60 -25.94 14.85 4.31
CA GLU A 60 -27.08 14.38 5.14
C GLU A 60 -28.02 13.40 4.38
N GLN A 61 -27.61 12.83 3.24
CA GLN A 61 -28.45 11.92 2.48
C GLN A 61 -28.16 10.47 2.87
N SER A 62 -29.10 9.84 3.56
CA SER A 62 -29.04 8.46 4.05
C SER A 62 -28.61 7.42 3.01
N GLY A 63 -28.96 7.61 1.73
CA GLY A 63 -28.59 6.71 0.64
C GLY A 63 -27.12 6.74 0.28
N MET A 64 -26.45 7.90 0.36
CA MET A 64 -25.01 8.00 0.10
C MET A 64 -24.18 7.41 1.25
N ASN A 65 -24.64 7.57 2.48
CA ASN A 65 -24.02 6.95 3.64
C ASN A 65 -24.12 5.42 3.58
N GLN A 66 -25.23 4.88 3.11
CA GLN A 66 -25.40 3.44 2.93
C GLN A 66 -24.49 2.90 1.83
N ALA A 67 -24.39 3.55 0.67
CA ALA A 67 -23.50 3.15 -0.41
C ALA A 67 -22.01 3.18 0.01
N ALA A 68 -21.62 4.16 0.81
CA ALA A 68 -20.27 4.22 1.36
C ALA A 68 -20.00 3.09 2.38
N GLU A 69 -20.96 2.78 3.22
CA GLU A 69 -20.89 1.68 4.18
C GLU A 69 -20.81 0.32 3.46
N ASP A 70 -21.62 0.11 2.43
CA ASP A 70 -21.61 -1.10 1.60
C ASP A 70 -20.22 -1.28 0.93
N THR A 71 -19.63 -0.21 0.39
CA THR A 71 -18.28 -0.22 -0.17
C THR A 71 -17.23 -0.63 0.88
N LEU A 72 -17.31 -0.13 2.10
CA LEU A 72 -16.39 -0.51 3.18
C LEU A 72 -16.57 -1.98 3.58
N GLN A 73 -17.78 -2.49 3.59
CA GLN A 73 -18.07 -3.90 3.87
C GLN A 73 -17.53 -4.81 2.77
N GLU A 74 -17.72 -4.43 1.50
CA GLU A 74 -17.15 -5.15 0.36
C GLU A 74 -15.62 -5.15 0.40
N LEU A 75 -15.00 -4.02 0.70
CA LEU A 75 -13.55 -3.89 0.83
C LEU A 75 -13.02 -4.77 1.98
N ALA A 76 -13.68 -4.77 3.14
CA ALA A 76 -13.30 -5.60 4.27
C ALA A 76 -13.40 -7.09 3.94
N LYS A 77 -14.51 -7.51 3.32
CA LYS A 77 -14.71 -8.89 2.88
C LYS A 77 -13.70 -9.29 1.81
N GLY A 78 -13.50 -8.43 0.82
CA GLY A 78 -12.55 -8.65 -0.27
C GLY A 78 -11.12 -8.84 0.23
N ASN A 79 -10.68 -8.08 1.24
CA ASN A 79 -9.37 -8.26 1.88
C ASN A 79 -9.22 -9.65 2.51
N GLN A 80 -10.27 -10.16 3.16
CA GLN A 80 -10.25 -11.50 3.74
C GLN A 80 -10.18 -12.58 2.65
N ASP A 81 -10.98 -12.43 1.58
CA ASP A 81 -10.98 -13.35 0.45
C ASP A 81 -9.64 -13.35 -0.29
N TYR A 82 -9.02 -12.17 -0.43
CA TYR A 82 -7.71 -11.99 -1.03
C TYR A 82 -6.62 -12.72 -0.22
N GLU A 83 -6.56 -12.49 1.09
CA GLU A 83 -5.58 -13.14 1.96
C GLU A 83 -5.75 -14.67 1.96
N ARG A 84 -6.99 -15.16 1.97
CA ARG A 84 -7.28 -16.59 1.87
C ARG A 84 -6.81 -17.18 0.54
N LYS A 85 -7.00 -16.45 -0.57
CA LYS A 85 -6.62 -16.93 -1.90
C LYS A 85 -5.12 -16.90 -2.13
N PHE A 86 -4.46 -15.80 -1.78
CA PHE A 86 -3.06 -15.55 -2.14
C PHE A 86 -2.07 -15.90 -1.02
N GLY A 87 -2.51 -15.92 0.23
CA GLY A 87 -1.69 -16.25 1.40
C GLY A 87 -0.92 -15.05 1.98
N TYR A 88 -1.20 -13.83 1.49
CA TYR A 88 -0.66 -12.58 2.01
C TYR A 88 -1.71 -11.47 1.91
N ILE A 89 -1.49 -10.38 2.65
CA ILE A 89 -2.42 -9.25 2.70
C ILE A 89 -2.48 -8.50 1.36
N PHE A 90 -3.59 -7.82 1.11
CA PHE A 90 -3.74 -6.96 -0.07
C PHE A 90 -2.79 -5.77 0.00
N ILE A 91 -1.77 -5.78 -0.85
CA ILE A 91 -0.78 -4.69 -0.98
C ILE A 91 -1.25 -3.72 -2.05
N ILE A 92 -1.38 -2.46 -1.67
CA ILE A 92 -1.77 -1.36 -2.55
C ILE A 92 -1.20 -0.03 -2.07
N CYS A 93 -0.67 0.76 -2.99
CA CYS A 93 -0.30 2.15 -2.71
C CYS A 93 -1.59 2.98 -2.55
N ALA A 94 -2.02 3.17 -1.30
CA ALA A 94 -3.28 3.82 -0.96
C ALA A 94 -3.26 5.35 -1.03
N THR A 95 -2.09 5.96 -1.28
CA THR A 95 -1.93 7.41 -1.33
C THR A 95 -2.84 8.03 -2.39
N GLY A 96 -3.72 8.93 -1.97
CA GLY A 96 -4.66 9.64 -2.84
C GLY A 96 -5.84 8.82 -3.37
N LYS A 97 -6.06 7.60 -2.87
CA LYS A 97 -7.18 6.75 -3.30
C LYS A 97 -8.35 6.78 -2.33
N THR A 98 -9.56 6.79 -2.87
CA THR A 98 -10.81 6.63 -2.13
C THR A 98 -11.06 5.16 -1.78
N ALA A 99 -12.00 4.90 -0.84
CA ALA A 99 -12.43 3.54 -0.51
C ALA A 99 -13.00 2.80 -1.74
N THR A 100 -13.77 3.49 -2.58
CA THR A 100 -14.32 2.93 -3.82
C THR A 100 -13.20 2.51 -4.77
N GLN A 101 -12.22 3.38 -5.03
CA GLN A 101 -11.08 3.06 -5.89
C GLN A 101 -10.27 1.88 -5.35
N MET A 102 -10.10 1.81 -4.03
CA MET A 102 -9.43 0.68 -3.38
C MET A 102 -10.20 -0.63 -3.58
N ASN A 103 -11.54 -0.57 -3.41
CA ASN A 103 -12.40 -1.74 -3.62
C ASN A 103 -12.38 -2.18 -5.09
N ASP A 104 -12.51 -1.26 -6.04
CA ASP A 104 -12.45 -1.56 -7.48
C ASP A 104 -11.16 -2.27 -7.85
N MET A 105 -10.03 -1.79 -7.35
CA MET A 105 -8.72 -2.40 -7.57
C MET A 105 -8.61 -3.79 -6.93
N LEU A 106 -9.15 -3.97 -5.73
CA LEU A 106 -9.20 -5.26 -5.06
C LEU A 106 -10.02 -6.28 -5.84
N GLN A 107 -11.23 -5.88 -6.26
CA GLN A 107 -12.12 -6.74 -7.05
C GLN A 107 -11.50 -7.12 -8.42
N ALA A 108 -10.82 -6.18 -9.06
CA ALA A 108 -10.11 -6.45 -10.32
C ALA A 108 -8.93 -7.42 -10.17
N ARG A 109 -8.29 -7.47 -9.00
CA ARG A 109 -7.12 -8.31 -8.73
C ARG A 109 -7.49 -9.69 -8.15
N LEU A 110 -8.65 -9.83 -7.51
CA LEU A 110 -9.12 -11.10 -6.96
C LEU A 110 -9.16 -12.24 -8.00
N PRO A 111 -9.53 -12.03 -9.28
CA PRO A 111 -9.51 -13.10 -10.30
C PRO A 111 -8.11 -13.56 -10.73
N ASN A 112 -7.06 -12.79 -10.49
CA ASN A 112 -5.71 -13.10 -10.93
C ASN A 112 -5.25 -14.49 -10.46
N ASP A 113 -4.36 -15.13 -11.21
CA ASP A 113 -3.59 -16.26 -10.74
C ASP A 113 -2.48 -15.79 -9.77
N ARG A 114 -1.88 -16.74 -9.03
CA ARG A 114 -0.91 -16.43 -7.96
C ARG A 114 0.36 -15.78 -8.47
N GLU A 115 0.83 -16.14 -9.65
CA GLU A 115 2.07 -15.61 -10.21
C GLU A 115 1.86 -14.20 -10.77
N THR A 116 0.76 -13.97 -11.46
CA THR A 116 0.36 -12.63 -11.89
C THR A 116 0.19 -11.70 -10.70
N GLU A 117 -0.51 -12.17 -9.66
CA GLU A 117 -0.86 -11.32 -8.53
C GLU A 117 0.34 -10.92 -7.67
N ILE A 118 1.30 -11.80 -7.45
CA ILE A 118 2.49 -11.42 -6.68
C ILE A 118 3.29 -10.31 -7.39
N HIS A 119 3.37 -10.34 -8.74
CA HIS A 119 4.03 -9.28 -9.50
C HIS A 119 3.27 -7.95 -9.42
N VAL A 120 1.93 -7.99 -9.44
CA VAL A 120 1.10 -6.78 -9.24
C VAL A 120 1.31 -6.22 -7.84
N ALA A 121 1.30 -7.07 -6.82
CA ALA A 121 1.55 -6.67 -5.43
C ALA A 121 2.96 -6.07 -5.24
N MET A 122 3.99 -6.67 -5.85
CA MET A 122 5.35 -6.13 -5.89
C MET A 122 5.40 -4.74 -6.52
N GLY A 123 4.64 -4.51 -7.59
CA GLY A 123 4.53 -3.21 -8.24
C GLY A 123 3.91 -2.14 -7.34
N GLU A 124 2.89 -2.49 -6.57
CA GLU A 124 2.29 -1.58 -5.58
C GLU A 124 3.25 -1.31 -4.41
N GLU A 125 3.97 -2.33 -3.94
CA GLU A 125 5.00 -2.19 -2.91
C GLU A 125 6.15 -1.29 -3.37
N SER A 126 6.64 -1.45 -4.60
CA SER A 126 7.68 -0.58 -5.17
C SER A 126 7.27 0.91 -5.10
N LYS A 127 6.00 1.24 -5.43
CA LYS A 127 5.49 2.61 -5.30
C LYS A 127 5.52 3.10 -3.84
N ILE A 128 5.16 2.25 -2.89
CA ILE A 128 5.19 2.58 -1.46
C ILE A 128 6.62 2.83 -0.99
N ILE A 129 7.56 1.96 -1.37
CA ILE A 129 8.98 2.09 -1.06
C ILE A 129 9.51 3.43 -1.59
N GLN A 130 9.25 3.77 -2.83
CA GLN A 130 9.67 5.02 -3.46
C GLN A 130 9.16 6.25 -2.70
N ILE A 131 7.87 6.28 -2.37
CA ILE A 131 7.27 7.39 -1.60
C ILE A 131 7.91 7.52 -0.21
N ARG A 132 8.08 6.41 0.50
CA ARG A 132 8.67 6.39 1.85
C ARG A 132 10.14 6.81 1.85
N MET A 133 10.91 6.34 0.87
CA MET A 133 12.31 6.72 0.71
C MET A 133 12.48 8.19 0.39
N GLN A 134 11.70 8.74 -0.55
CA GLN A 134 11.70 10.16 -0.87
C GLN A 134 11.37 11.02 0.35
N LYS A 135 10.35 10.63 1.12
CA LYS A 135 9.98 11.31 2.36
C LYS A 135 11.12 11.29 3.36
N LEU A 136 11.71 10.12 3.63
CA LEU A 136 12.84 9.97 4.55
C LEU A 136 14.04 10.83 4.14
N LEU A 137 14.42 10.80 2.87
CA LEU A 137 15.55 11.57 2.34
C LEU A 137 15.29 13.07 2.44
N SER A 138 14.07 13.52 2.21
CA SER A 138 13.63 14.91 2.38
C SER A 138 13.74 15.36 3.84
N GLU A 139 13.28 14.53 4.78
CA GLU A 139 13.37 14.81 6.22
C GLU A 139 14.83 14.87 6.71
N LEU A 140 15.69 13.99 6.20
CA LEU A 140 17.12 13.99 6.54
C LEU A 140 17.83 15.23 5.98
N ALA A 141 17.47 15.68 4.78
CA ALA A 141 18.04 16.89 4.18
C ALA A 141 17.65 18.18 4.92
N THR A 142 16.50 18.20 5.57
CA THR A 142 15.99 19.37 6.32
C THR A 142 16.35 19.35 7.81
N SER A 143 16.81 18.21 8.33
CA SER A 143 17.21 18.09 9.74
C SER A 143 18.58 18.74 9.96
N PRO A 144 18.76 19.65 10.94
CA PRO A 144 20.07 20.18 11.26
C PRO A 144 21.00 19.05 11.73
N PRO A 145 22.32 19.12 11.42
CA PRO A 145 23.27 18.12 11.88
C PRO A 145 23.20 18.05 13.41
N LYS A 146 22.97 16.86 13.94
CA LYS A 146 23.14 16.63 15.38
C LYS A 146 24.62 16.82 15.70
N LEU A 147 24.96 17.93 16.35
CA LEU A 147 26.26 18.20 16.93
C LEU A 147 26.51 17.25 18.10
#